data_72345ce00eaec1ff367610280b09693d
#
_entry.id   72345ce00eaec1ff367610280b09693d
#
_cell.length_a   1.000
_cell.length_b   1.000
_cell.length_c   1.000
_cell.angle_alpha   90.00
_cell.angle_beta   90.00
_cell.angle_gamma   90.00
#
_symmetry.space_group_name_H-M   'P 1'
#
loop_
_entity.id
_entity.type
_entity.pdbx_description
1 polymer ?
#
loop_
_entity_poly.entity_id
_entity_poly.type
_entity_poly.pdbx_seq_one_letter_code
_entity_poly.pdbx_strand_id
1 'polypeptide(L)'
;MPSRSRSAVTCGSAVTALRERLGMSCHLCVPSHLFALCLVHDEGNGCGPCRPHLRELVPCHCTAAGKALLAWREGWREAVLEQPLASFTERTNTGPESLRRELARTVARGYSVEDREYEGDTRGLAAPVFGETGEAMAAMAVVAPVERLQADRYSDIGATVMAAAASLSAELGHTPAVAA
;
A
#
# COMPACT_ATOMS: atom_id res chain seq x y z
N MET A 1 13.80 17.52 -13.99
CA MET A 1 12.44 17.04 -13.59
C MET A 1 11.94 16.07 -14.65
N PRO A 2 11.64 14.80 -14.35
CA PRO A 2 10.99 13.91 -15.30
C PRO A 2 9.60 14.50 -15.66
N SER A 3 9.23 14.47 -16.94
CA SER A 3 7.92 14.98 -17.36
C SER A 3 6.81 14.14 -16.72
N ARG A 4 5.64 14.75 -16.42
CA ARG A 4 4.47 14.06 -15.85
C ARG A 4 4.07 12.79 -16.64
N SER A 5 4.30 12.78 -17.93
CA SER A 5 4.04 11.63 -18.81
C SER A 5 5.02 10.47 -18.54
N ARG A 6 6.30 10.76 -18.30
CA ARG A 6 7.31 9.73 -18.01
C ARG A 6 7.04 9.03 -16.67
N SER A 7 6.71 9.80 -15.63
CA SER A 7 6.37 9.24 -14.30
C SER A 7 5.14 8.34 -14.33
N ALA A 8 4.11 8.68 -15.11
CA ALA A 8 2.91 7.84 -15.24
C ALA A 8 3.21 6.49 -15.92
N VAL A 9 4.03 6.47 -16.97
CA VAL A 9 4.47 5.24 -17.64
C VAL A 9 5.30 4.38 -16.71
N THR A 10 6.24 4.97 -15.98
CA THR A 10 7.08 4.29 -14.98
C THR A 10 6.24 3.61 -13.89
N CYS A 11 5.26 4.32 -13.33
CA CYS A 11 4.35 3.76 -12.32
C CYS A 11 3.54 2.58 -12.86
N GLY A 12 3.02 2.69 -14.07
CA GLY A 12 2.28 1.61 -14.72
C GLY A 12 3.15 0.36 -14.91
N SER A 13 4.34 0.53 -15.48
CA SER A 13 5.29 -0.57 -15.71
C SER A 13 5.71 -1.27 -14.41
N ALA A 14 5.93 -0.51 -13.32
CA ALA A 14 6.31 -1.08 -12.03
C ALA A 14 5.19 -1.95 -11.42
N VAL A 15 3.92 -1.49 -11.51
CA VAL A 15 2.76 -2.27 -11.03
C VAL A 15 2.58 -3.54 -11.86
N THR A 16 2.69 -3.44 -13.20
CA THR A 16 2.59 -4.60 -14.09
C THR A 16 3.69 -5.63 -13.82
N ALA A 17 4.93 -5.19 -13.64
CA ALA A 17 6.04 -6.10 -13.31
C ALA A 17 5.82 -6.84 -11.97
N LEU A 18 5.30 -6.15 -10.96
CA LEU A 18 4.94 -6.77 -9.68
C LEU A 18 3.82 -7.80 -9.84
N ARG A 19 2.77 -7.45 -10.61
CA ARG A 19 1.66 -8.35 -10.92
C ARG A 19 2.13 -9.61 -11.68
N GLU A 20 3.01 -9.45 -12.67
CA GLU A 20 3.58 -10.58 -13.41
C GLU A 20 4.37 -11.54 -12.51
N ARG A 21 5.11 -10.97 -11.55
CA ARG A 21 5.92 -11.75 -10.60
C ARG A 21 5.08 -12.51 -9.57
N LEU A 22 3.99 -11.90 -9.06
CA LEU A 22 3.17 -12.47 -7.99
C LEU A 22 1.90 -13.18 -8.49
N GLY A 23 1.41 -12.86 -9.69
CA GLY A 23 0.14 -13.35 -10.22
C GLY A 23 -1.09 -12.87 -9.46
N MET A 24 -0.94 -11.85 -8.61
CA MET A 24 -1.98 -11.26 -7.76
C MET A 24 -2.29 -9.84 -8.24
N SER A 25 -3.45 -9.29 -7.86
CA SER A 25 -3.81 -7.90 -8.20
C SER A 25 -2.88 -6.91 -7.51
N CYS A 26 -2.30 -6.00 -8.28
CA CYS A 26 -1.36 -5.00 -7.80
C CYS A 26 -1.86 -3.59 -8.05
N HIS A 27 -1.56 -2.69 -7.13
CA HIS A 27 -2.06 -1.32 -7.12
C HIS A 27 -0.96 -0.33 -6.75
N LEU A 28 -1.08 0.89 -7.25
CA LEU A 28 -0.35 2.04 -6.74
C LEU A 28 -1.37 3.08 -6.25
N CYS A 29 -1.32 3.38 -4.97
CA CYS A 29 -2.22 4.33 -4.33
C CYS A 29 -1.46 5.53 -3.81
N VAL A 30 -2.10 6.72 -3.86
CA VAL A 30 -1.56 7.98 -3.32
C VAL A 30 -2.49 8.56 -2.27
N PRO A 31 -1.98 9.43 -1.36
CA PRO A 31 -2.83 10.16 -0.44
C PRO A 31 -3.80 11.08 -1.20
N SER A 32 -5.06 11.09 -0.79
CA SER A 32 -6.07 12.00 -1.32
C SER A 32 -7.05 12.39 -0.21
N HIS A 33 -6.95 13.61 0.28
CA HIS A 33 -7.68 14.06 1.47
C HIS A 33 -7.44 13.10 2.65
N LEU A 34 -8.47 12.40 3.13
CA LEU A 34 -8.38 11.42 4.22
C LEU A 34 -8.43 9.95 3.74
N PHE A 35 -8.28 9.74 2.42
CA PHE A 35 -8.39 8.45 1.75
C PHE A 35 -7.12 8.13 0.96
N ALA A 36 -6.95 6.88 0.57
CA ALA A 36 -6.00 6.48 -0.45
C ALA A 36 -6.71 6.37 -1.81
N LEU A 37 -6.16 7.04 -2.84
CA LEU A 37 -6.67 7.00 -4.21
C LEU A 37 -5.85 6.02 -5.03
N CYS A 38 -6.50 5.05 -5.64
CA CYS A 38 -5.86 4.13 -6.58
C CYS A 38 -5.59 4.81 -7.93
N LEU A 39 -4.31 5.02 -8.25
CA LEU A 39 -3.88 5.62 -9.53
C LEU A 39 -3.53 4.59 -10.59
N VAL A 40 -3.06 3.42 -10.19
CA VAL A 40 -2.72 2.32 -11.10
C VAL A 40 -3.28 1.03 -10.51
N HIS A 41 -3.90 0.24 -11.36
CA HIS A 41 -4.45 -1.07 -11.04
C HIS A 41 -4.10 -2.04 -12.16
N ASP A 42 -3.55 -3.20 -11.80
CA ASP A 42 -3.31 -4.30 -12.73
C ASP A 42 -3.83 -5.59 -12.07
N GLU A 43 -4.84 -6.19 -12.69
CA GLU A 43 -5.61 -7.29 -12.13
C GLU A 43 -4.84 -8.61 -12.22
N GLY A 44 -4.79 -9.33 -11.12
CA GLY A 44 -4.16 -10.65 -11.05
C GLY A 44 -4.96 -11.72 -11.77
N ASN A 45 -4.26 -12.69 -12.36
CA ASN A 45 -4.90 -13.80 -13.05
C ASN A 45 -5.67 -14.70 -12.07
N GLY A 46 -7.00 -14.83 -12.27
CA GLY A 46 -7.84 -15.70 -11.47
C GLY A 46 -8.03 -15.28 -10.01
N CYS A 47 -7.77 -14.02 -9.69
CA CYS A 47 -8.04 -13.47 -8.35
C CYS A 47 -9.49 -13.04 -8.16
N GLY A 48 -10.27 -12.91 -9.23
CA GLY A 48 -11.54 -12.18 -9.17
C GLY A 48 -11.30 -10.67 -8.95
N PRO A 49 -12.35 -9.86 -8.90
CA PRO A 49 -12.22 -8.43 -8.66
C PRO A 49 -11.73 -8.18 -7.22
N CYS A 50 -10.50 -7.69 -7.08
CA CYS A 50 -9.93 -7.23 -5.82
C CYS A 50 -9.88 -5.71 -5.80
N ARG A 51 -10.32 -5.11 -4.70
CA ARG A 51 -10.25 -3.65 -4.51
C ARG A 51 -8.86 -3.20 -4.01
N PRO A 52 -8.46 -1.96 -4.24
CA PRO A 52 -9.21 -0.91 -4.93
C PRO A 52 -9.16 -1.02 -6.46
N HIS A 53 -10.23 -0.58 -7.11
CA HIS A 53 -10.24 -0.38 -8.56
C HIS A 53 -9.58 0.95 -8.94
N LEU A 54 -9.27 1.11 -10.23
CA LEU A 54 -8.70 2.35 -10.76
C LEU A 54 -9.61 3.55 -10.41
N ARG A 55 -9.00 4.63 -9.88
CA ARG A 55 -9.66 5.86 -9.42
C ARG A 55 -10.62 5.67 -8.23
N GLU A 56 -10.55 4.56 -7.55
CA GLU A 56 -11.30 4.35 -6.32
C GLU A 56 -10.60 5.00 -5.13
N LEU A 57 -11.38 5.65 -4.27
CA LEU A 57 -10.95 6.13 -2.96
C LEU A 57 -11.26 5.06 -1.93
N VAL A 58 -10.24 4.62 -1.20
CA VAL A 58 -10.40 3.62 -0.15
C VAL A 58 -9.97 4.16 1.22
N PRO A 59 -10.58 3.67 2.32
CA PRO A 59 -10.21 4.10 3.66
C PRO A 59 -8.76 3.72 3.99
N CYS A 60 -8.06 4.60 4.71
CA CYS A 60 -6.64 4.40 5.00
C CYS A 60 -6.38 3.45 6.17
N HIS A 61 -7.29 3.40 7.15
CA HIS A 61 -7.06 2.66 8.40
C HIS A 61 -7.16 1.13 8.26
N CYS A 62 -7.85 0.64 7.23
CA CYS A 62 -8.16 -0.78 7.05
C CYS A 62 -7.77 -1.37 5.69
N THR A 63 -7.01 -0.62 4.87
CA THR A 63 -6.45 -1.12 3.60
C THR A 63 -4.93 -1.17 3.67
N ALA A 64 -4.31 -2.11 2.94
CA ALA A 64 -2.86 -2.25 2.94
C ALA A 64 -2.18 -0.97 2.46
N ALA A 65 -2.60 -0.41 1.32
CA ALA A 65 -2.03 0.82 0.78
C ALA A 65 -2.22 2.01 1.75
N GLY A 66 -3.40 2.16 2.34
CA GLY A 66 -3.70 3.21 3.31
C GLY A 66 -2.81 3.12 4.54
N LYS A 67 -2.67 1.94 5.14
CA LYS A 67 -1.81 1.71 6.31
C LYS A 67 -0.33 1.94 5.98
N ALA A 68 0.15 1.56 4.80
CA ALA A 68 1.50 1.88 4.36
C ALA A 68 1.73 3.39 4.29
N LEU A 69 0.79 4.15 3.73
CA LEU A 69 0.89 5.61 3.69
C LEU A 69 0.84 6.25 5.10
N LEU A 70 -0.10 5.82 5.95
CA LEU A 70 -0.23 6.34 7.33
C LEU A 70 1.03 6.08 8.16
N ALA A 71 1.71 4.96 7.96
CA ALA A 71 2.89 4.59 8.72
C ALA A 71 4.05 5.59 8.55
N TRP A 72 4.21 6.16 7.35
CA TRP A 72 5.32 7.07 7.01
C TRP A 72 4.91 8.55 6.83
N ARG A 73 3.63 8.90 7.02
CA ARG A 73 3.13 10.28 6.89
C ARG A 73 2.44 10.72 8.19
N GLU A 74 3.25 11.20 9.15
CA GLU A 74 2.78 11.51 10.50
C GLU A 74 1.62 12.52 10.52
N GLY A 75 1.75 13.67 9.89
CA GLY A 75 0.69 14.68 9.89
C GLY A 75 -0.60 14.18 9.22
N TRP A 76 -0.47 13.35 8.18
CA TRP A 76 -1.63 12.76 7.53
C TRP A 76 -2.27 11.66 8.37
N ARG A 77 -1.45 10.86 9.06
CA ARG A 77 -1.91 9.86 10.03
C ARG A 77 -2.77 10.50 11.11
N GLU A 78 -2.28 11.56 11.74
CA GLU A 78 -3.03 12.21 12.82
C GLU A 78 -4.35 12.78 12.30
N ALA A 79 -4.38 13.44 11.16
CA ALA A 79 -5.61 13.94 10.54
C ALA A 79 -6.65 12.83 10.27
N VAL A 80 -6.21 11.63 9.87
CA VAL A 80 -7.10 10.46 9.67
C VAL A 80 -7.57 9.91 11.02
N LEU A 81 -6.69 9.83 12.04
CA LEU A 81 -7.03 9.30 13.36
C LEU A 81 -7.95 10.20 14.20
N GLU A 82 -8.04 11.48 13.86
CA GLU A 82 -9.02 12.43 14.44
C GLU A 82 -10.45 12.16 13.95
N GLN A 83 -10.61 11.39 12.87
CA GLN A 83 -11.93 11.06 12.33
C GLN A 83 -12.46 9.75 12.92
N PRO A 84 -13.80 9.58 12.97
CA PRO A 84 -14.38 8.27 13.26
C PRO A 84 -13.91 7.22 12.25
N LEU A 85 -13.31 6.15 12.72
CA LEU A 85 -12.86 5.05 11.87
C LEU A 85 -14.02 4.07 11.64
N ALA A 86 -14.51 3.99 10.41
CA ALA A 86 -15.63 3.12 10.05
C ALA A 86 -15.25 1.63 10.13
N SER A 87 -16.18 0.80 10.60
CA SER A 87 -16.04 -0.66 10.57
C SER A 87 -16.60 -1.20 9.25
N PHE A 88 -15.83 -2.03 8.55
CA PHE A 88 -16.22 -2.68 7.30
C PHE A 88 -16.42 -4.19 7.50
N THR A 89 -15.63 -4.77 8.40
CA THR A 89 -15.72 -6.18 8.82
C THR A 89 -15.55 -6.26 10.34
N GLU A 90 -15.75 -7.45 10.89
CA GLU A 90 -15.46 -7.72 12.30
C GLU A 90 -13.98 -7.57 12.66
N ARG A 91 -13.10 -7.56 11.65
CA ARG A 91 -11.64 -7.45 11.82
C ARG A 91 -11.13 -6.02 11.61
N THR A 92 -11.97 -5.09 11.20
CA THR A 92 -11.56 -3.68 11.00
C THR A 92 -11.03 -3.09 12.31
N ASN A 93 -9.79 -2.60 12.30
CA ASN A 93 -9.22 -1.89 13.44
C ASN A 93 -9.76 -0.46 13.49
N THR A 94 -10.70 -0.20 14.38
CA THR A 94 -11.35 1.12 14.55
C THR A 94 -10.81 1.90 15.75
N GLY A 95 -9.84 1.34 16.48
CA GLY A 95 -9.25 2.00 17.64
C GLY A 95 -8.00 2.81 17.27
N PRO A 96 -7.98 4.14 17.48
CA PRO A 96 -6.83 4.98 17.13
C PRO A 96 -5.51 4.49 17.74
N GLU A 97 -5.52 4.13 19.02
CA GLU A 97 -4.30 3.66 19.71
C GLU A 97 -3.84 2.27 19.25
N SER A 98 -4.77 1.36 18.96
CA SER A 98 -4.41 0.05 18.41
C SER A 98 -3.86 0.19 16.99
N LEU A 99 -4.40 1.12 16.20
CA LEU A 99 -3.90 1.42 14.86
C LEU A 99 -2.51 2.06 14.92
N ARG A 100 -2.24 3.01 15.84
CA ARG A 100 -0.86 3.56 16.01
C ARG A 100 0.15 2.46 16.30
N ARG A 101 -0.17 1.49 17.17
CA ARG A 101 0.71 0.34 17.45
C ARG A 101 0.94 -0.54 16.21
N GLU A 102 -0.09 -0.75 15.42
CA GLU A 102 0.02 -1.50 14.17
C GLU A 102 0.90 -0.76 13.13
N LEU A 103 0.73 0.55 12.99
CA LEU A 103 1.54 1.36 12.10
C LEU A 103 3.03 1.39 12.54
N ALA A 104 3.31 1.40 13.83
CA ALA A 104 4.67 1.27 14.33
C ALA A 104 5.30 -0.09 13.95
N ARG A 105 4.53 -1.18 14.03
CA ARG A 105 4.98 -2.50 13.53
C ARG A 105 5.17 -2.50 12.00
N THR A 106 4.34 -1.77 11.28
CA THR A 106 4.46 -1.59 9.82
C THR A 106 5.79 -0.93 9.46
N VAL A 107 6.17 0.15 10.15
CA VAL A 107 7.48 0.79 9.98
C VAL A 107 8.62 -0.19 10.28
N ALA A 108 8.55 -0.92 11.40
CA ALA A 108 9.60 -1.84 11.84
C ALA A 108 9.85 -2.99 10.83
N ARG A 109 8.81 -3.50 10.17
CA ARG A 109 8.95 -4.59 9.18
C ARG A 109 9.10 -4.11 7.73
N GLY A 110 8.82 -2.82 7.45
CA GLY A 110 8.94 -2.20 6.12
C GLY A 110 7.70 -2.30 5.23
N TYR A 111 6.67 -3.02 5.63
CA TYR A 111 5.42 -3.17 4.87
C TYR A 111 4.19 -3.28 5.80
N SER A 112 3.04 -2.87 5.31
CA SER A 112 1.74 -3.03 5.98
C SER A 112 1.11 -4.38 5.65
N VAL A 113 0.23 -4.83 6.54
CA VAL A 113 -0.63 -6.02 6.33
C VAL A 113 -2.08 -5.61 6.53
N GLU A 114 -2.92 -5.97 5.62
CA GLU A 114 -4.37 -5.95 5.73
C GLU A 114 -4.85 -7.40 5.73
N ASP A 115 -5.51 -7.84 6.81
CA ASP A 115 -6.02 -9.20 6.94
C ASP A 115 -7.54 -9.17 7.14
N ARG A 116 -8.27 -9.11 6.03
CA ARG A 116 -9.74 -9.13 6.01
C ARG A 116 -10.38 -7.96 6.76
N GLU A 117 -9.73 -6.80 6.75
CA GLU A 117 -10.19 -5.62 7.46
C GLU A 117 -11.12 -4.73 6.64
N TYR A 118 -10.91 -4.68 5.31
CA TYR A 118 -11.75 -3.92 4.39
C TYR A 118 -12.74 -4.82 3.66
N GLU A 119 -12.30 -5.96 3.15
CA GLU A 119 -13.12 -7.01 2.58
C GLU A 119 -12.86 -8.32 3.32
N GLY A 120 -13.93 -9.06 3.68
CA GLY A 120 -13.82 -10.21 4.58
C GLY A 120 -13.12 -11.45 3.99
N ASP A 121 -12.91 -11.47 2.68
CA ASP A 121 -12.35 -12.58 1.91
C ASP A 121 -11.02 -12.25 1.25
N THR A 122 -10.48 -11.03 1.43
CA THR A 122 -9.21 -10.62 0.86
C THR A 122 -8.15 -10.30 1.92
N ARG A 123 -6.89 -10.32 1.50
CA ARG A 123 -5.73 -9.86 2.22
C ARG A 123 -4.86 -8.98 1.34
N GLY A 124 -4.15 -8.05 1.95
CA GLY A 124 -3.27 -7.15 1.24
C GLY A 124 -1.96 -6.89 1.96
N LEU A 125 -0.90 -6.66 1.20
CA LEU A 125 0.39 -6.17 1.67
C LEU A 125 0.77 -4.94 0.87
N ALA A 126 1.38 -3.93 1.50
CA ALA A 126 1.86 -2.75 0.79
C ALA A 126 3.13 -2.18 1.41
N ALA A 127 3.95 -1.58 0.57
CA ALA A 127 5.15 -0.85 0.98
C ALA A 127 5.13 0.60 0.46
N PRO A 128 5.76 1.53 1.18
CA PRO A 128 5.81 2.93 0.77
C PRO A 128 6.70 3.12 -0.45
N VAL A 129 6.28 4.03 -1.33
CA VAL A 129 7.10 4.55 -2.43
C VAL A 129 7.47 5.98 -2.07
N PHE A 130 8.77 6.23 -1.96
CA PHE A 130 9.31 7.53 -1.56
C PHE A 130 9.63 8.39 -2.77
N GLY A 131 9.42 9.69 -2.65
CA GLY A 131 9.86 10.68 -3.61
C GLY A 131 11.26 11.22 -3.31
N GLU A 132 11.71 12.16 -4.15
CA GLU A 132 13.02 12.83 -4.03
C GLU A 132 13.25 13.47 -2.64
N THR A 133 12.20 13.95 -2.00
CA THR A 133 12.26 14.56 -0.66
C THR A 133 12.32 13.56 0.49
N GLY A 134 12.22 12.25 0.22
CA GLY A 134 12.12 11.21 1.24
C GLY A 134 10.72 11.05 1.85
N GLU A 135 9.72 11.76 1.33
CA GLU A 135 8.34 11.60 1.76
C GLU A 135 7.69 10.38 1.06
N ALA A 136 6.91 9.61 1.79
CA ALA A 136 6.10 8.52 1.22
C ALA A 136 4.99 9.12 0.35
N MET A 137 5.22 9.19 -0.96
CA MET A 137 4.30 9.82 -1.91
C MET A 137 3.24 8.87 -2.45
N ALA A 138 3.51 7.57 -2.41
CA ALA A 138 2.61 6.52 -2.84
C ALA A 138 2.81 5.25 -2.02
N ALA A 139 1.92 4.27 -2.19
CA ALA A 139 2.10 2.91 -1.70
C ALA A 139 1.90 1.92 -2.84
N MET A 140 2.85 1.01 -3.01
CA MET A 140 2.75 -0.16 -3.88
C MET A 140 2.10 -1.29 -3.09
N ALA A 141 1.01 -1.83 -3.59
CA ALA A 141 0.22 -2.85 -2.89
C ALA A 141 -0.05 -4.08 -3.75
N VAL A 142 -0.18 -5.21 -3.09
CA VAL A 142 -0.75 -6.45 -3.63
C VAL A 142 -1.96 -6.82 -2.80
N VAL A 143 -3.03 -7.26 -3.46
CA VAL A 143 -4.26 -7.76 -2.83
C VAL A 143 -4.67 -9.06 -3.53
N ALA A 144 -5.12 -10.03 -2.75
CA ALA A 144 -5.61 -11.30 -3.26
C ALA A 144 -6.61 -11.95 -2.29
N PRO A 145 -7.43 -12.91 -2.76
CA PRO A 145 -8.22 -13.77 -1.89
C PRO A 145 -7.36 -14.47 -0.83
N VAL A 146 -7.92 -14.72 0.34
CA VAL A 146 -7.21 -15.31 1.50
C VAL A 146 -6.52 -16.64 1.20
N GLU A 147 -7.07 -17.42 0.24
CA GLU A 147 -6.51 -18.70 -0.19
C GLU A 147 -5.21 -18.53 -0.97
N ARG A 148 -5.03 -17.40 -1.64
CA ARG A 148 -3.84 -17.10 -2.43
C ARG A 148 -2.78 -16.31 -1.68
N LEU A 149 -3.20 -15.45 -0.74
CA LEU A 149 -2.32 -14.67 0.12
C LEU A 149 -2.39 -15.21 1.57
N GLN A 150 -1.77 -16.34 1.81
CA GLN A 150 -1.72 -16.97 3.13
C GLN A 150 -0.73 -16.28 4.06
N ALA A 151 -1.01 -16.30 5.36
CA ALA A 151 -0.24 -15.53 6.36
C ALA A 151 1.22 -15.99 6.48
N ASP A 152 1.52 -17.26 6.26
CA ASP A 152 2.87 -17.83 6.24
C ASP A 152 3.74 -17.29 5.08
N ARG A 153 3.11 -16.72 4.04
CA ARG A 153 3.78 -16.11 2.89
C ARG A 153 4.00 -14.60 3.02
N TYR A 154 3.55 -13.97 4.10
CA TYR A 154 3.64 -12.50 4.26
C TYR A 154 5.09 -11.99 4.21
N SER A 155 6.04 -12.71 4.78
CA SER A 155 7.45 -12.32 4.75
C SER A 155 8.00 -12.26 3.31
N ASP A 156 7.78 -13.30 2.53
CA ASP A 156 8.32 -13.42 1.17
C ASP A 156 7.66 -12.45 0.19
N ILE A 157 6.32 -12.36 0.27
CA ILE A 157 5.55 -11.45 -0.58
C ILE A 157 5.81 -10.00 -0.16
N GLY A 158 5.89 -9.72 1.15
CA GLY A 158 6.24 -8.41 1.68
C GLY A 158 7.62 -7.94 1.22
N ALA A 159 8.63 -8.82 1.25
CA ALA A 159 9.96 -8.53 0.72
C ALA A 159 9.92 -8.21 -0.79
N THR A 160 9.09 -8.93 -1.55
CA THR A 160 8.91 -8.68 -2.99
C THR A 160 8.25 -7.32 -3.25
N VAL A 161 7.22 -6.98 -2.49
CA VAL A 161 6.53 -5.68 -2.59
C VAL A 161 7.47 -4.54 -2.18
N MET A 162 8.24 -4.70 -1.09
CA MET A 162 9.25 -3.71 -0.67
C MET A 162 10.31 -3.47 -1.75
N ALA A 163 10.81 -4.53 -2.39
CA ALA A 163 11.80 -4.41 -3.46
C ALA A 163 11.24 -3.65 -4.67
N ALA A 164 10.00 -3.93 -5.07
CA ALA A 164 9.33 -3.22 -6.15
C ALA A 164 9.09 -1.74 -5.80
N ALA A 165 8.66 -1.44 -4.57
CA ALA A 165 8.46 -0.08 -4.09
C ALA A 165 9.79 0.70 -4.02
N ALA A 166 10.87 0.07 -3.57
CA ALA A 166 12.20 0.68 -3.53
C ALA A 166 12.75 0.98 -4.94
N SER A 167 12.54 0.06 -5.90
CA SER A 167 12.94 0.28 -7.30
C SER A 167 12.20 1.48 -7.88
N LEU A 168 10.87 1.55 -7.70
CA LEU A 168 10.08 2.69 -8.16
C LEU A 168 10.49 3.99 -7.46
N SER A 169 10.80 3.94 -6.15
CA SER A 169 11.29 5.11 -5.41
C SER A 169 12.59 5.66 -6.01
N ALA A 170 13.55 4.78 -6.35
CA ALA A 170 14.80 5.18 -6.99
C ALA A 170 14.56 5.82 -8.37
N GLU A 171 13.65 5.27 -9.19
CA GLU A 171 13.26 5.85 -10.47
C GLU A 171 12.58 7.21 -10.33
N LEU A 172 11.92 7.46 -9.19
CA LEU A 172 11.30 8.75 -8.85
C LEU A 172 12.26 9.72 -8.16
N GLY A 173 13.55 9.38 -8.09
CA GLY A 173 14.61 10.26 -7.59
C GLY A 173 14.90 10.13 -6.09
N HIS A 174 14.31 9.14 -5.41
CA HIS A 174 14.62 8.90 -4.01
C HIS A 174 16.02 8.34 -3.84
N THR A 175 16.82 8.98 -2.98
CA THR A 175 18.12 8.47 -2.55
C THR A 175 18.00 8.09 -1.07
N PRO A 176 18.10 6.80 -0.70
CA PRO A 176 18.08 6.41 0.71
C PRO A 176 19.18 7.12 1.48
N ALA A 177 18.88 7.62 2.67
CA ALA A 177 19.90 8.14 3.56
C ALA A 177 20.91 7.01 3.84
N VAL A 178 22.20 7.29 3.60
CA VAL A 178 23.26 6.35 3.96
C VAL A 178 23.22 6.21 5.48
N ALA A 179 22.94 4.98 5.96
CA ALA A 179 23.01 4.71 7.38
C ALA A 179 24.46 4.96 7.86
N ALA A 180 24.59 5.93 8.77
CA ALA A 180 25.85 6.30 9.38
C ALA A 180 26.25 5.26 10.43
#